data_777eb985ad5630a1a1294e740c35be75
#
_entry.id   777eb985ad5630a1a1294e740c35be75
#
_cell.length_a   1.000
_cell.length_b   1.000
_cell.length_c   1.000
_cell.angle_alpha   90.00
_cell.angle_beta   90.00
_cell.angle_gamma   90.00
#
_symmetry.space_group_name_H-M   'P 1'
#
loop_
_entity.id
_entity.type
_entity.pdbx_description
1 polymer ?
#
loop_
_entity_poly.entity_id
_entity_poly.type
_entity_poly.pdbx_seq_one_letter_code
_entity_poly.pdbx_strand_id
1 'polypeptide(L)'
;PLTGNSPSSIPGTITLLEATPLTGRTHQIRVHAAERGFPVLGDTLYGGTPASRVYLHAAELKQRHPVRQEELVFRAQPHFDRDPRQELRRSLLEPEQTNAFRVIHGASDGWPGWYVDVLGDYLLSQSAQPLTPEQTGKLEELLTRFGARSAYHKLLSRQVRKTTVTGASPGRVLGGTALERFEVLENGLKFELSFTEGYSVGLFLDQRDNRRRLLTSYVAAEFPLFTTASRERPPEMLNAFAYTCGFSVCAAKAGARVTSLDLSRKYLDWGKRNFVLNQLDPAAHDFIYGDAFEWLRRFAKKGRHFDLIMLDPPTFSQSKVSGTWRAQKDYTRLALAALALLNPGGILFASSNAADWPPEQFMQMIQQAVAKSGRKAVNVHYVPQPPDFPISRAEPSYLKTVWMRTMA
;
A
#
# COMPACT_ATOMS: atom_id res chain seq x y z
N PRO A 1 -16.11 35.18 -8.24
CA PRO A 1 -15.15 34.96 -9.28
C PRO A 1 -13.97 34.18 -8.71
N LEU A 2 -13.78 32.96 -9.22
CA LEU A 2 -12.65 32.11 -8.87
C LEU A 2 -11.40 32.72 -9.51
N THR A 3 -10.56 33.40 -8.75
CA THR A 3 -9.23 33.83 -9.17
C THR A 3 -8.23 32.73 -8.79
N GLY A 4 -7.87 31.90 -9.77
CA GLY A 4 -6.87 30.85 -9.64
C GLY A 4 -7.04 29.84 -10.76
N ASN A 5 -6.09 29.76 -11.68
CA ASN A 5 -5.97 28.86 -12.82
C ASN A 5 -7.28 28.23 -13.33
N SER A 6 -8.14 29.06 -13.94
CA SER A 6 -9.27 28.57 -14.72
C SER A 6 -8.77 27.66 -15.83
N PRO A 7 -9.48 26.57 -16.15
CA PRO A 7 -9.15 25.80 -17.34
C PRO A 7 -9.14 26.78 -18.53
N SER A 8 -7.98 26.95 -19.12
CA SER A 8 -7.62 28.04 -20.06
C SER A 8 -8.33 28.00 -21.42
N SER A 9 -9.53 27.43 -21.50
CA SER A 9 -10.29 27.28 -22.74
C SER A 9 -11.82 27.29 -22.61
N ILE A 10 -12.41 27.67 -21.47
CA ILE A 10 -13.87 27.72 -21.33
C ILE A 10 -14.31 29.18 -21.55
N PRO A 11 -14.98 29.53 -22.68
CA PRO A 11 -15.53 30.85 -22.85
C PRO A 11 -16.78 31.04 -22.01
N GLY A 12 -16.78 32.01 -21.09
CA GLY A 12 -17.94 32.38 -20.32
C GLY A 12 -17.68 32.49 -18.78
N THR A 13 -18.68 33.01 -18.09
CA THR A 13 -18.68 33.12 -16.63
C THR A 13 -19.14 31.78 -16.01
N ILE A 14 -18.35 31.20 -15.14
CA ILE A 14 -18.71 29.98 -14.36
C ILE A 14 -19.25 30.46 -13.01
N THR A 15 -20.40 29.94 -12.61
CA THR A 15 -21.01 30.20 -11.30
C THR A 15 -20.91 28.96 -10.43
N LEU A 16 -20.42 29.12 -9.18
CA LEU A 16 -20.46 28.08 -8.18
C LEU A 16 -21.84 28.09 -7.49
N LEU A 17 -22.51 26.96 -7.50
CA LEU A 17 -23.79 26.76 -6.85
C LEU A 17 -23.66 25.75 -5.71
N GLU A 18 -24.37 25.99 -4.61
CA GLU A 18 -24.58 25.02 -3.56
C GLU A 18 -25.97 24.40 -3.71
N ALA A 19 -26.05 23.09 -3.66
CA ALA A 19 -27.29 22.34 -3.75
C ALA A 19 -27.45 21.45 -2.51
N THR A 20 -28.59 21.57 -1.83
CA THR A 20 -28.96 20.71 -0.69
C THR A 20 -30.10 19.78 -1.11
N PRO A 21 -29.81 18.54 -1.56
CA PRO A 21 -30.86 17.61 -1.97
C PRO A 21 -31.62 17.07 -0.75
N LEU A 22 -32.95 17.06 -0.81
CA LEU A 22 -33.81 16.46 0.20
C LEU A 22 -33.98 14.94 0.00
N THR A 23 -33.68 14.45 -1.20
CA THR A 23 -33.72 13.04 -1.58
C THR A 23 -32.45 12.68 -2.36
N GLY A 24 -32.07 11.40 -2.39
CA GLY A 24 -30.85 10.91 -3.07
C GLY A 24 -31.18 10.08 -4.30
N ARG A 25 -31.95 10.58 -5.28
CA ARG A 25 -32.23 9.87 -6.52
C ARG A 25 -31.02 9.91 -7.45
N THR A 26 -30.92 8.90 -8.30
CA THR A 26 -29.83 8.80 -9.31
C THR A 26 -29.74 10.07 -10.15
N HIS A 27 -28.56 10.69 -10.16
CA HIS A 27 -28.23 11.91 -10.90
C HIS A 27 -29.13 13.13 -10.61
N GLN A 28 -29.85 13.16 -9.50
CA GLN A 28 -30.87 14.17 -9.21
C GLN A 28 -30.39 15.62 -9.41
N ILE A 29 -29.26 16.00 -8.85
CA ILE A 29 -28.70 17.37 -8.99
C ILE A 29 -28.37 17.64 -10.47
N ARG A 30 -27.78 16.68 -11.18
CA ARG A 30 -27.38 16.82 -12.59
C ARG A 30 -28.56 17.02 -13.52
N VAL A 31 -29.61 16.22 -13.33
CA VAL A 31 -30.87 16.34 -14.10
C VAL A 31 -31.55 17.66 -13.83
N HIS A 32 -31.74 18.03 -12.55
CA HIS A 32 -32.40 19.30 -12.20
C HIS A 32 -31.64 20.54 -12.71
N ALA A 33 -30.29 20.52 -12.65
CA ALA A 33 -29.49 21.60 -13.19
C ALA A 33 -29.69 21.74 -14.72
N ALA A 34 -29.67 20.62 -15.45
CA ALA A 34 -29.90 20.60 -16.89
C ALA A 34 -31.30 21.08 -17.28
N GLU A 35 -32.35 20.59 -16.61
CA GLU A 35 -33.74 21.03 -16.84
C GLU A 35 -33.96 22.51 -16.56
N ARG A 36 -33.20 23.12 -15.64
CA ARG A 36 -33.23 24.54 -15.34
C ARG A 36 -32.39 25.40 -16.29
N GLY A 37 -31.73 24.81 -17.30
CA GLY A 37 -30.94 25.50 -18.30
C GLY A 37 -29.51 25.88 -17.91
N PHE A 38 -29.00 25.32 -16.79
CA PHE A 38 -27.62 25.50 -16.34
C PHE A 38 -26.98 24.14 -16.04
N PRO A 39 -26.80 23.27 -17.06
CA PRO A 39 -26.20 21.95 -16.85
C PRO A 39 -24.81 22.04 -16.22
N VAL A 40 -24.45 21.06 -15.42
CA VAL A 40 -23.17 21.03 -14.71
C VAL A 40 -22.01 20.98 -15.69
N LEU A 41 -20.98 21.79 -15.50
CA LEU A 41 -19.79 21.81 -16.32
C LEU A 41 -19.14 20.41 -16.37
N GLY A 42 -18.79 19.94 -17.57
CA GLY A 42 -18.24 18.62 -17.82
C GLY A 42 -19.27 17.50 -17.87
N ASP A 43 -20.55 17.78 -17.63
CA ASP A 43 -21.63 16.79 -17.65
C ASP A 43 -22.24 16.63 -19.05
N THR A 44 -21.47 16.03 -19.96
CA THR A 44 -21.89 15.82 -21.36
C THR A 44 -23.12 14.93 -21.49
N LEU A 45 -23.43 14.09 -20.48
CA LEU A 45 -24.63 13.24 -20.48
C LEU A 45 -25.92 14.06 -20.40
N TYR A 46 -25.88 15.21 -19.73
CA TYR A 46 -27.02 16.12 -19.55
C TYR A 46 -26.80 17.49 -20.21
N GLY A 47 -26.00 17.52 -21.27
CA GLY A 47 -25.84 18.71 -22.10
C GLY A 47 -24.89 19.78 -21.55
N GLY A 48 -24.08 19.45 -20.56
CA GLY A 48 -23.06 20.34 -20.04
C GLY A 48 -21.89 20.54 -21.01
N THR A 49 -21.27 21.72 -20.95
CA THR A 49 -20.06 22.03 -21.73
C THR A 49 -18.96 21.02 -21.39
N PRO A 50 -18.32 20.40 -22.40
CA PRO A 50 -17.23 19.45 -22.15
C PRO A 50 -16.09 20.05 -21.32
N ALA A 51 -15.60 19.29 -20.35
CA ALA A 51 -14.47 19.66 -19.50
C ALA A 51 -13.73 18.39 -19.03
N SER A 52 -12.63 18.55 -18.31
CA SER A 52 -11.80 17.43 -17.84
C SER A 52 -12.52 16.46 -16.89
N ARG A 53 -13.62 16.89 -16.29
CA ARG A 53 -14.47 16.09 -15.39
C ARG A 53 -15.85 16.70 -15.24
N VAL A 54 -16.80 16.02 -14.62
CA VAL A 54 -18.02 16.64 -14.11
C VAL A 54 -17.67 17.45 -12.86
N TYR A 55 -17.94 18.77 -12.90
CA TYR A 55 -17.64 19.71 -11.79
C TYR A 55 -18.73 19.68 -10.72
N LEU A 56 -18.93 18.51 -10.13
CA LEU A 56 -19.82 18.26 -9.03
C LEU A 56 -19.03 17.68 -7.86
N HIS A 57 -19.30 18.20 -6.64
CA HIS A 57 -18.59 17.80 -5.42
C HIS A 57 -19.57 17.66 -4.25
N ALA A 58 -19.46 16.58 -3.49
CA ALA A 58 -20.19 16.39 -2.25
C ALA A 58 -19.45 17.10 -1.10
N ALA A 59 -19.85 18.33 -0.78
CA ALA A 59 -19.15 19.17 0.20
C ALA A 59 -19.44 18.77 1.64
N GLU A 60 -20.66 18.31 1.93
CA GLU A 60 -21.08 17.89 3.26
C GLU A 60 -21.98 16.66 3.18
N LEU A 61 -21.77 15.71 4.08
CA LEU A 61 -22.62 14.56 4.32
C LEU A 61 -22.96 14.47 5.79
N LYS A 62 -24.24 14.44 6.12
CA LYS A 62 -24.75 14.18 7.46
C LYS A 62 -25.37 12.80 7.52
N GLN A 63 -25.02 12.02 8.52
CA GLN A 63 -25.64 10.71 8.76
C GLN A 63 -25.62 10.38 10.25
N ARG A 64 -26.54 9.52 10.67
CA ARG A 64 -26.59 9.03 12.05
C ARG A 64 -25.74 7.77 12.17
N HIS A 65 -24.85 7.73 13.16
CA HIS A 65 -24.01 6.55 13.42
C HIS A 65 -24.90 5.34 13.74
N PRO A 66 -24.76 4.19 13.06
CA PRO A 66 -25.71 3.07 13.18
C PRO A 66 -25.77 2.47 14.59
N VAL A 67 -24.69 2.51 15.35
CA VAL A 67 -24.60 1.94 16.70
C VAL A 67 -24.79 3.01 17.77
N ARG A 68 -24.03 4.13 17.71
CA ARG A 68 -24.05 5.17 18.74
C ARG A 68 -25.22 6.14 18.60
N GLN A 69 -25.92 6.11 17.46
CA GLN A 69 -27.07 7.00 17.15
C GLN A 69 -26.74 8.51 17.19
N GLU A 70 -25.48 8.88 17.30
CA GLU A 70 -25.00 10.27 17.23
C GLU A 70 -25.00 10.77 15.78
N GLU A 71 -25.23 12.06 15.56
CA GLU A 71 -25.11 12.67 14.24
C GLU A 71 -23.62 12.84 13.90
N LEU A 72 -23.23 12.31 12.75
CA LEU A 72 -21.90 12.48 12.16
C LEU A 72 -22.01 13.45 10.98
N VAL A 73 -21.11 14.43 10.95
CA VAL A 73 -21.01 15.41 9.86
C VAL A 73 -19.64 15.27 9.23
N PHE A 74 -19.62 14.89 7.96
CA PHE A 74 -18.39 14.81 7.16
C PHE A 74 -18.35 16.00 6.21
N ARG A 75 -17.23 16.71 6.16
CA ARG A 75 -17.01 17.86 5.28
C ARG A 75 -15.77 17.69 4.42
N ALA A 76 -15.90 18.02 3.12
CA ALA A 76 -14.79 18.03 2.17
C ALA A 76 -14.87 19.34 1.37
N GLN A 77 -13.84 20.17 1.47
CA GLN A 77 -13.80 21.43 0.71
C GLN A 77 -13.66 21.16 -0.81
N PRO A 78 -14.42 21.86 -1.67
CA PRO A 78 -14.30 21.73 -3.11
C PRO A 78 -13.01 22.40 -3.61
N HIS A 79 -12.12 21.61 -4.20
CA HIS A 79 -10.92 22.08 -4.90
C HIS A 79 -11.05 21.82 -6.39
N PHE A 80 -11.80 22.68 -7.09
CA PHE A 80 -12.06 22.50 -8.52
C PHE A 80 -10.86 22.81 -9.43
N ASP A 81 -9.84 23.44 -8.90
CA ASP A 81 -8.54 23.74 -9.51
C ASP A 81 -7.55 22.55 -9.47
N ARG A 82 -7.87 21.49 -8.70
CA ARG A 82 -6.99 20.34 -8.49
C ARG A 82 -7.50 19.09 -9.17
N ASP A 83 -6.60 18.15 -9.47
CA ASP A 83 -6.99 16.82 -9.96
C ASP A 83 -7.78 16.07 -8.89
N PRO A 84 -9.07 15.74 -9.10
CA PRO A 84 -9.92 15.09 -8.11
C PRO A 84 -9.42 13.71 -7.71
N ARG A 85 -8.69 13.02 -8.58
CA ARG A 85 -8.11 11.69 -8.28
C ARG A 85 -7.01 11.83 -7.23
N GLN A 86 -6.16 12.84 -7.37
CA GLN A 86 -5.10 13.12 -6.40
C GLN A 86 -5.68 13.62 -5.06
N GLU A 87 -6.69 14.48 -5.10
CA GLU A 87 -7.35 14.97 -3.88
C GLU A 87 -8.07 13.84 -3.13
N LEU A 88 -8.77 12.94 -3.84
CA LEU A 88 -9.38 11.76 -3.22
C LEU A 88 -8.34 10.88 -2.51
N ARG A 89 -7.20 10.62 -3.16
CA ARG A 89 -6.12 9.83 -2.54
C ARG A 89 -5.55 10.50 -1.31
N ARG A 90 -5.33 11.82 -1.37
CA ARG A 90 -4.84 12.59 -0.22
C ARG A 90 -5.81 12.61 0.94
N SER A 91 -7.11 12.66 0.68
CA SER A 91 -8.14 12.64 1.72
C SER A 91 -8.20 11.31 2.50
N LEU A 92 -7.63 10.23 1.93
CA LEU A 92 -7.50 8.93 2.59
C LEU A 92 -6.19 8.76 3.38
N LEU A 93 -5.33 9.78 3.35
CA LEU A 93 -4.07 9.83 4.11
C LEU A 93 -4.20 10.85 5.23
N GLU A 94 -3.86 10.45 6.43
CA GLU A 94 -3.73 11.35 7.57
C GLU A 94 -2.29 11.91 7.58
N PRO A 95 -2.04 13.18 7.22
CA PRO A 95 -0.67 13.71 7.05
C PRO A 95 0.18 13.62 8.31
N GLU A 96 -0.45 13.71 9.49
CA GLU A 96 0.20 13.57 10.79
C GLU A 96 0.63 12.12 11.09
N GLN A 97 0.05 11.15 10.40
CA GLN A 97 0.30 9.73 10.59
C GLN A 97 1.08 9.11 9.43
N THR A 98 1.03 9.74 8.23
CA THR A 98 1.63 9.15 7.02
C THR A 98 2.17 10.24 6.10
N ASN A 99 3.49 10.27 5.91
CA ASN A 99 4.19 11.15 4.99
C ASN A 99 4.98 10.37 3.91
N ALA A 100 4.67 9.07 3.75
CA ALA A 100 5.23 8.21 2.71
C ALA A 100 4.08 7.62 1.87
N PHE A 101 3.93 8.10 0.62
CA PHE A 101 2.81 7.72 -0.26
C PHE A 101 3.13 8.00 -1.72
N ARG A 102 2.40 7.34 -2.62
CA ARG A 102 2.52 7.55 -4.07
C ARG A 102 1.70 8.75 -4.53
N VAL A 103 2.32 9.65 -5.31
CA VAL A 103 1.67 10.85 -5.84
C VAL A 103 1.41 10.76 -7.35
N ILE A 104 2.23 10.03 -8.11
CA ILE A 104 1.99 9.71 -9.52
C ILE A 104 2.05 8.19 -9.70
N HIS A 105 1.01 7.61 -10.28
CA HIS A 105 0.91 6.19 -10.57
C HIS A 105 0.64 5.95 -12.06
N GLY A 106 1.69 6.10 -12.85
CA GLY A 106 1.71 5.73 -14.25
C GLY A 106 0.58 6.31 -15.09
N ALA A 107 0.03 5.50 -15.97
CA ALA A 107 -1.05 5.88 -16.89
C ALA A 107 -2.34 6.29 -16.17
N SER A 108 -2.57 5.85 -14.93
CA SER A 108 -3.73 6.29 -14.13
C SER A 108 -3.71 7.78 -13.81
N ASP A 109 -2.53 8.41 -13.85
CA ASP A 109 -2.33 9.84 -13.63
C ASP A 109 -1.90 10.59 -14.91
N GLY A 110 -2.00 9.94 -16.08
CA GLY A 110 -1.61 10.52 -17.36
C GLY A 110 -0.10 10.47 -17.64
N TRP A 111 0.68 9.70 -16.87
CA TRP A 111 2.12 9.55 -16.99
C TRP A 111 2.54 8.09 -17.22
N PRO A 112 2.22 7.45 -18.35
CA PRO A 112 2.49 6.03 -18.57
C PRO A 112 3.94 5.63 -18.27
N GLY A 113 4.13 4.61 -17.42
CA GLY A 113 5.43 4.07 -17.07
C GLY A 113 6.29 4.94 -16.14
N TRP A 114 5.74 6.03 -15.58
CA TRP A 114 6.43 6.89 -14.63
C TRP A 114 5.69 6.94 -13.29
N TYR A 115 6.43 6.76 -12.20
CA TYR A 115 5.91 6.68 -10.84
C TYR A 115 6.67 7.63 -9.94
N VAL A 116 5.97 8.33 -9.02
CA VAL A 116 6.59 9.22 -8.05
C VAL A 116 6.00 8.99 -6.67
N ASP A 117 6.88 8.78 -5.71
CA ASP A 117 6.56 8.62 -4.29
C ASP A 117 7.06 9.85 -3.52
N VAL A 118 6.27 10.34 -2.57
CA VAL A 118 6.72 11.22 -1.49
C VAL A 118 7.24 10.33 -0.38
N LEU A 119 8.43 10.64 0.13
CA LEU A 119 9.10 9.90 1.21
C LEU A 119 9.61 10.92 2.26
N GLY A 120 8.70 11.45 3.07
CA GLY A 120 9.00 12.53 4.01
C GLY A 120 9.49 13.78 3.27
N ASP A 121 10.73 14.16 3.50
CA ASP A 121 11.37 15.35 2.88
C ASP A 121 11.88 15.11 1.45
N TYR A 122 11.64 13.95 0.85
CA TYR A 122 12.23 13.56 -0.43
C TYR A 122 11.18 13.03 -1.41
N LEU A 123 11.48 13.17 -2.72
CA LEU A 123 10.74 12.51 -3.78
C LEU A 123 11.56 11.36 -4.37
N LEU A 124 10.91 10.23 -4.61
CA LEU A 124 11.47 9.11 -5.38
C LEU A 124 10.71 8.97 -6.69
N SER A 125 11.36 9.30 -7.79
CA SER A 125 10.88 9.11 -9.14
C SER A 125 11.37 7.77 -9.71
N GLN A 126 10.54 7.06 -10.46
CA GLN A 126 10.87 5.75 -11.01
C GLN A 126 10.31 5.60 -12.42
N SER A 127 11.13 5.18 -13.39
CA SER A 127 10.71 4.80 -14.74
C SER A 127 11.71 3.85 -15.41
N ALA A 128 11.32 3.22 -16.52
CA ALA A 128 12.21 2.37 -17.29
C ALA A 128 13.18 3.15 -18.19
N GLN A 129 12.93 4.44 -18.40
CA GLN A 129 13.72 5.35 -19.23
C GLN A 129 14.23 6.54 -18.39
N PRO A 130 15.28 7.24 -18.80
CA PRO A 130 15.68 8.50 -18.18
C PRO A 130 14.52 9.52 -18.18
N LEU A 131 14.56 10.46 -17.23
CA LEU A 131 13.55 11.52 -17.13
C LEU A 131 13.52 12.40 -18.39
N THR A 132 12.31 12.74 -18.83
CA THR A 132 12.11 13.77 -19.83
C THR A 132 12.13 15.19 -19.21
N PRO A 133 12.32 16.25 -19.99
CA PRO A 133 12.22 17.63 -19.48
C PRO A 133 10.87 17.93 -18.82
N GLU A 134 9.76 17.40 -19.35
CA GLU A 134 8.42 17.55 -18.80
C GLU A 134 8.30 16.86 -17.41
N GLN A 135 8.82 15.65 -17.28
CA GLN A 135 8.86 14.94 -16.00
C GLN A 135 9.74 15.67 -14.97
N THR A 136 10.85 16.27 -15.43
CA THR A 136 11.72 17.07 -14.55
C THR A 136 11.00 18.32 -14.06
N GLY A 137 10.33 19.08 -14.94
CA GLY A 137 9.50 20.22 -14.54
C GLY A 137 8.37 19.84 -13.59
N LYS A 138 7.76 18.65 -13.79
CA LYS A 138 6.75 18.13 -12.85
C LYS A 138 7.34 17.78 -11.49
N LEU A 139 8.56 17.27 -11.44
CA LEU A 139 9.25 17.03 -10.15
C LEU A 139 9.54 18.34 -9.41
N GLU A 140 9.92 19.43 -10.11
CA GLU A 140 10.11 20.75 -9.50
C GLU A 140 8.81 21.29 -8.89
N GLU A 141 7.69 21.16 -9.62
CA GLU A 141 6.36 21.49 -9.09
C GLU A 141 6.03 20.69 -7.82
N LEU A 142 6.28 19.38 -7.83
CA LEU A 142 6.02 18.50 -6.70
C LEU A 142 6.93 18.80 -5.50
N LEU A 143 8.21 19.14 -5.73
CA LEU A 143 9.12 19.59 -4.67
C LEU A 143 8.53 20.80 -3.92
N THR A 144 8.09 21.81 -4.68
CA THR A 144 7.46 23.01 -4.13
C THR A 144 6.16 22.67 -3.39
N ARG A 145 5.30 21.85 -4.01
CA ARG A 145 3.98 21.48 -3.47
C ARG A 145 4.07 20.74 -2.13
N PHE A 146 5.04 19.84 -1.99
CA PHE A 146 5.20 19.03 -0.79
C PHE A 146 6.27 19.56 0.17
N GLY A 147 6.93 20.67 -0.15
CA GLY A 147 8.04 21.20 0.64
C GLY A 147 9.23 20.23 0.71
N ALA A 148 9.39 19.37 -0.30
CA ALA A 148 10.46 18.39 -0.32
C ALA A 148 11.82 19.02 -0.67
N ARG A 149 12.90 18.51 -0.09
CA ARG A 149 14.26 19.06 -0.21
C ARG A 149 14.96 18.63 -1.48
N SER A 150 14.64 17.43 -1.98
CA SER A 150 15.27 16.91 -3.19
C SER A 150 14.48 15.78 -3.83
N ALA A 151 14.76 15.53 -5.10
CA ALA A 151 14.23 14.41 -5.86
C ALA A 151 15.35 13.47 -6.32
N TYR A 152 15.07 12.19 -6.20
CA TYR A 152 15.90 11.09 -6.64
C TYR A 152 15.17 10.32 -7.74
N HIS A 153 15.92 9.87 -8.73
CA HIS A 153 15.36 9.06 -9.82
C HIS A 153 16.01 7.70 -9.89
N LYS A 154 15.18 6.69 -10.10
CA LYS A 154 15.58 5.31 -10.23
C LYS A 154 15.16 4.75 -11.58
N LEU A 155 16.13 4.22 -12.33
CA LEU A 155 15.85 3.45 -13.52
C LEU A 155 15.40 2.03 -13.16
N LEU A 156 14.19 1.66 -13.58
CA LEU A 156 13.65 0.32 -13.39
C LEU A 156 14.28 -0.63 -14.43
N SER A 157 15.17 -1.49 -13.98
CA SER A 157 15.81 -2.50 -14.85
C SER A 157 15.24 -3.89 -14.63
N ARG A 158 14.98 -4.62 -15.72
CA ARG A 158 14.63 -6.05 -15.64
C ARG A 158 15.83 -6.92 -15.24
N GLN A 159 17.05 -6.38 -15.30
CA GLN A 159 18.30 -7.11 -15.04
C GLN A 159 18.95 -6.69 -13.70
N VAL A 160 18.16 -6.51 -12.65
CA VAL A 160 18.64 -6.07 -11.31
C VAL A 160 19.87 -6.85 -10.82
N ARG A 161 19.98 -8.14 -11.13
CA ARG A 161 21.08 -9.01 -10.68
C ARG A 161 22.43 -8.70 -11.30
N LYS A 162 22.46 -8.06 -12.47
CA LYS A 162 23.70 -7.68 -13.15
C LYS A 162 24.17 -6.28 -12.81
N THR A 163 23.36 -5.55 -12.02
CA THR A 163 23.62 -4.16 -11.67
C THR A 163 24.32 -4.11 -10.32
N THR A 164 25.36 -3.31 -10.18
CA THR A 164 26.02 -3.02 -8.89
C THR A 164 25.05 -2.34 -7.93
N VAL A 165 25.30 -2.40 -6.62
CA VAL A 165 24.48 -1.70 -5.60
C VAL A 165 24.37 -0.22 -5.95
N THR A 166 25.47 0.44 -6.34
CA THR A 166 25.49 1.84 -6.76
C THR A 166 24.64 2.10 -8.00
N GLY A 167 24.72 1.23 -9.02
CA GLY A 167 23.92 1.34 -10.26
C GLY A 167 22.43 0.99 -10.06
N ALA A 168 22.10 0.28 -8.98
CA ALA A 168 20.71 -0.06 -8.63
C ALA A 168 20.07 0.98 -7.70
N SER A 169 20.87 1.83 -7.05
CA SER A 169 20.40 2.88 -6.14
C SER A 169 19.84 4.08 -6.90
N PRO A 170 18.81 4.77 -6.39
CA PRO A 170 18.33 6.01 -6.97
C PRO A 170 19.42 7.08 -7.05
N GLY A 171 19.54 7.75 -8.19
CA GLY A 171 20.42 8.92 -8.37
C GLY A 171 19.71 10.22 -8.06
N ARG A 172 20.39 11.18 -7.45
CA ARG A 172 19.85 12.52 -7.21
C ARG A 172 19.69 13.28 -8.55
N VAL A 173 18.51 13.88 -8.76
CA VAL A 173 18.21 14.66 -9.98
C VAL A 173 17.90 16.12 -9.69
N LEU A 174 17.34 16.46 -8.52
CA LEU A 174 17.02 17.83 -8.11
C LEU A 174 17.34 18.04 -6.62
N GLY A 175 17.64 19.27 -6.24
CA GLY A 175 17.83 19.68 -4.84
C GLY A 175 19.13 19.23 -4.21
N GLY A 176 19.18 19.19 -2.87
CA GLY A 176 20.33 18.84 -2.05
C GLY A 176 20.54 17.32 -1.94
N THR A 177 21.66 16.92 -1.33
CA THR A 177 21.91 15.50 -1.02
C THR A 177 21.05 15.06 0.16
N ALA A 178 20.35 13.93 0.01
CA ALA A 178 19.62 13.31 1.12
C ALA A 178 20.58 12.79 2.18
N LEU A 179 20.09 12.68 3.40
CA LEU A 179 20.78 11.94 4.45
C LEU A 179 20.97 10.49 3.99
N GLU A 180 22.07 9.88 4.38
CA GLU A 180 22.32 8.44 4.09
C GLU A 180 21.17 7.56 4.56
N ARG A 181 20.61 7.92 5.73
CA ARG A 181 19.41 7.32 6.31
C ARG A 181 18.48 8.42 6.77
N PHE A 182 17.22 8.29 6.47
CA PHE A 182 16.17 9.24 6.86
C PHE A 182 14.91 8.49 7.30
N GLU A 183 14.09 9.16 8.06
CA GLU A 183 12.86 8.59 8.62
C GLU A 183 11.63 9.06 7.85
N VAL A 184 10.66 8.15 7.72
CA VAL A 184 9.31 8.46 7.25
C VAL A 184 8.28 7.96 8.26
N LEU A 185 7.08 8.52 8.19
CA LEU A 185 5.92 8.07 8.95
C LEU A 185 4.99 7.27 8.05
N GLU A 186 4.51 6.15 8.58
CA GLU A 186 3.40 5.39 7.99
C GLU A 186 2.52 4.83 9.10
N ASN A 187 1.24 5.19 9.09
CA ASN A 187 0.26 4.81 10.12
C ASN A 187 0.73 5.15 11.55
N GLY A 188 1.42 6.27 11.75
CA GLY A 188 1.96 6.71 13.03
C GLY A 188 3.25 6.01 13.47
N LEU A 189 3.79 5.09 12.67
CA LEU A 189 5.05 4.41 12.93
C LEU A 189 6.17 4.99 12.07
N LYS A 190 7.39 4.99 12.62
CA LYS A 190 8.59 5.46 11.95
C LYS A 190 9.30 4.32 11.24
N PHE A 191 9.75 4.59 10.02
CA PHE A 191 10.57 3.66 9.24
C PHE A 191 11.79 4.37 8.69
N GLU A 192 12.96 3.75 8.83
CA GLU A 192 14.22 4.20 8.22
C GLU A 192 14.20 3.87 6.73
N LEU A 193 14.54 4.85 5.89
CA LEU A 193 14.75 4.68 4.46
C LEU A 193 16.17 5.12 4.07
N SER A 194 16.63 4.67 2.89
CA SER A 194 17.93 5.07 2.33
C SER A 194 17.90 4.97 0.81
N PHE A 195 18.54 5.93 0.12
CA PHE A 195 18.74 5.89 -1.33
C PHE A 195 20.06 5.23 -1.74
N THR A 196 20.92 4.84 -0.78
CA THR A 196 22.26 4.29 -1.07
C THR A 196 22.35 2.79 -0.89
N GLU A 197 21.27 2.12 -0.45
CA GLU A 197 21.27 0.73 -0.03
C GLU A 197 20.89 -0.26 -1.14
N GLY A 198 20.81 0.20 -2.39
CA GLY A 198 20.59 -0.61 -3.57
C GLY A 198 19.16 -0.49 -4.13
N TYR A 199 18.62 -1.61 -4.63
CA TYR A 199 17.37 -1.61 -5.42
C TYR A 199 16.14 -1.11 -4.67
N SER A 200 15.98 -1.43 -3.40
CA SER A 200 14.83 -1.05 -2.58
C SER A 200 15.24 -0.04 -1.53
N VAL A 201 14.39 0.95 -1.28
CA VAL A 201 14.70 2.09 -0.42
C VAL A 201 14.36 1.89 1.06
N GLY A 202 13.77 0.76 1.43
CA GLY A 202 13.52 0.39 2.84
C GLY A 202 12.06 0.05 3.15
N LEU A 203 11.09 0.52 2.39
CA LEU A 203 9.67 0.22 2.62
C LEU A 203 8.93 0.07 1.29
N PHE A 204 8.03 -0.89 1.20
CA PHE A 204 7.09 -1.06 0.07
C PHE A 204 5.76 -0.39 0.44
N LEU A 205 5.48 0.77 -0.14
CA LEU A 205 4.32 1.59 0.22
C LEU A 205 2.98 0.96 -0.17
N ASP A 206 2.97 0.10 -1.17
CA ASP A 206 1.80 -0.65 -1.64
C ASP A 206 1.27 -1.67 -0.62
N GLN A 207 2.05 -1.98 0.42
CA GLN A 207 1.65 -2.83 1.55
C GLN A 207 1.14 -2.03 2.77
N ARG A 208 1.01 -0.71 2.68
CA ARG A 208 0.61 0.17 3.81
C ARG A 208 -0.68 -0.27 4.48
N ASP A 209 -1.70 -0.59 3.70
CA ASP A 209 -3.01 -0.96 4.24
C ASP A 209 -2.99 -2.33 4.93
N ASN A 210 -2.12 -3.25 4.48
CA ASN A 210 -1.89 -4.52 5.16
C ASN A 210 -1.12 -4.33 6.47
N ARG A 211 -0.15 -3.42 6.53
CA ARG A 211 0.52 -3.05 7.77
C ARG A 211 -0.43 -2.37 8.76
N ARG A 212 -1.34 -1.51 8.28
CA ARG A 212 -2.39 -0.91 9.14
C ARG A 212 -3.28 -1.98 9.78
N ARG A 213 -3.66 -3.02 9.03
CA ARG A 213 -4.46 -4.15 9.56
C ARG A 213 -3.76 -4.87 10.69
N LEU A 214 -2.46 -5.10 10.59
CA LEU A 214 -1.66 -5.65 11.69
C LEU A 214 -1.67 -4.73 12.90
N LEU A 215 -1.39 -3.44 12.69
CA LEU A 215 -1.31 -2.44 13.75
C LEU A 215 -2.63 -2.29 14.51
N THR A 216 -3.76 -2.30 13.80
CA THR A 216 -5.10 -2.18 14.39
C THR A 216 -5.68 -3.52 14.85
N SER A 217 -4.97 -4.64 14.60
CA SER A 217 -5.46 -6.01 14.86
C SER A 217 -6.81 -6.32 14.21
N TYR A 218 -7.09 -5.75 13.04
CA TYR A 218 -8.39 -5.84 12.39
C TYR A 218 -8.27 -5.90 10.86
N VAL A 219 -8.80 -6.96 10.25
CA VAL A 219 -8.75 -7.14 8.80
C VAL A 219 -9.98 -6.54 8.12
N ALA A 220 -11.17 -6.95 8.56
CA ALA A 220 -12.47 -6.56 8.02
C ALA A 220 -13.56 -6.82 9.06
N ALA A 221 -14.83 -6.49 8.75
CA ALA A 221 -15.96 -6.82 9.61
C ALA A 221 -15.93 -8.31 10.01
N GLU A 222 -16.06 -8.59 11.30
CA GLU A 222 -16.04 -9.95 11.88
C GLU A 222 -14.72 -10.72 11.67
N PHE A 223 -13.64 -10.00 11.30
CA PHE A 223 -12.33 -10.59 11.13
C PHE A 223 -11.24 -9.86 11.94
N PRO A 224 -11.25 -9.93 13.29
CA PRO A 224 -10.15 -9.45 14.10
C PRO A 224 -8.93 -10.36 13.93
N LEU A 225 -7.70 -9.80 13.98
CA LEU A 225 -6.46 -10.60 13.94
C LEU A 225 -6.14 -11.20 15.31
N PHE A 226 -6.04 -10.34 16.30
CA PHE A 226 -5.72 -10.72 17.66
C PHE A 226 -6.88 -10.34 18.58
N THR A 227 -7.43 -11.31 19.29
CA THR A 227 -8.43 -11.06 20.32
C THR A 227 -7.72 -10.91 21.65
N THR A 228 -7.78 -9.71 22.24
CA THR A 228 -7.08 -9.38 23.50
C THR A 228 -7.75 -9.99 24.74
N ALA A 229 -9.02 -10.37 24.63
CA ALA A 229 -9.85 -10.67 25.80
C ALA A 229 -9.59 -12.01 26.50
N SER A 230 -8.71 -12.88 26.01
CA SER A 230 -8.53 -14.23 26.60
C SER A 230 -7.17 -14.89 26.38
N ARG A 231 -6.10 -14.14 26.09
CA ARG A 231 -4.80 -14.76 25.81
C ARG A 231 -3.87 -14.71 27.01
N GLU A 232 -3.56 -15.87 27.55
CA GLU A 232 -2.54 -16.07 28.61
C GLU A 232 -1.12 -15.74 28.09
N ARG A 233 -0.92 -15.62 26.78
CA ARG A 233 0.35 -15.32 26.12
C ARG A 233 0.18 -14.36 24.94
N PRO A 234 1.23 -13.58 24.58
CA PRO A 234 1.26 -12.81 23.35
C PRO A 234 1.03 -13.69 22.12
N PRO A 235 0.33 -13.18 21.06
CA PRO A 235 0.22 -13.88 19.79
C PRO A 235 1.60 -14.12 19.17
N GLU A 236 1.85 -15.33 18.68
CA GLU A 236 3.08 -15.67 17.95
C GLU A 236 2.88 -15.42 16.45
N MET A 237 3.73 -14.58 15.87
CA MET A 237 3.69 -14.29 14.45
C MET A 237 5.00 -14.64 13.75
N LEU A 238 4.92 -15.33 12.61
CA LEU A 238 6.03 -15.52 11.67
C LEU A 238 5.86 -14.56 10.48
N ASN A 239 6.85 -13.69 10.28
CA ASN A 239 7.00 -12.88 9.06
C ASN A 239 8.10 -13.51 8.20
N ALA A 240 7.73 -14.32 7.21
CA ALA A 240 8.66 -14.89 6.26
C ALA A 240 8.85 -13.94 5.08
N PHE A 241 10.10 -13.76 4.64
CA PHE A 241 10.53 -12.72 3.69
C PHE A 241 10.40 -11.32 4.30
N ALA A 242 10.95 -11.17 5.51
CA ALA A 242 10.67 -10.04 6.38
C ALA A 242 11.22 -8.70 5.86
N TYR A 243 12.20 -8.71 4.95
CA TYR A 243 12.87 -7.51 4.44
C TYR A 243 13.33 -6.62 5.61
N THR A 244 12.99 -5.32 5.62
CA THR A 244 13.28 -4.38 6.72
C THR A 244 12.31 -4.46 7.88
N CYS A 245 11.55 -5.55 7.98
CA CYS A 245 10.63 -5.90 9.06
C CYS A 245 9.42 -4.95 9.22
N GLY A 246 8.94 -4.31 8.15
CA GLY A 246 7.79 -3.39 8.24
C GLY A 246 6.54 -4.04 8.81
N PHE A 247 6.17 -5.26 8.39
CA PHE A 247 5.09 -6.04 8.98
C PHE A 247 5.37 -6.44 10.43
N SER A 248 6.62 -6.81 10.72
CA SER A 248 7.04 -7.23 12.08
C SER A 248 6.89 -6.10 13.08
N VAL A 249 7.29 -4.88 12.74
CA VAL A 249 7.14 -3.68 13.59
C VAL A 249 5.66 -3.45 13.92
N CYS A 250 4.79 -3.50 12.90
CA CYS A 250 3.34 -3.30 13.10
C CYS A 250 2.72 -4.36 14.03
N ALA A 251 3.07 -5.63 13.84
CA ALA A 251 2.58 -6.71 14.68
C ALA A 251 3.12 -6.64 16.11
N ALA A 252 4.40 -6.31 16.28
CA ALA A 252 5.01 -6.12 17.60
C ALA A 252 4.36 -4.95 18.34
N LYS A 253 4.07 -3.84 17.65
CA LYS A 253 3.34 -2.70 18.21
C LYS A 253 1.91 -3.06 18.65
N ALA A 254 1.30 -4.01 17.96
CA ALA A 254 0.00 -4.59 18.33
C ALA A 254 0.09 -5.69 19.42
N GLY A 255 1.26 -5.90 20.02
CA GLY A 255 1.48 -6.82 21.13
C GLY A 255 1.83 -8.26 20.74
N ALA A 256 2.14 -8.55 19.47
CA ALA A 256 2.57 -9.87 19.05
C ALA A 256 4.07 -10.11 19.33
N ARG A 257 4.43 -11.34 19.68
CA ARG A 257 5.81 -11.81 19.61
C ARG A 257 6.12 -12.23 18.17
N VAL A 258 7.14 -11.63 17.58
CA VAL A 258 7.41 -11.78 16.15
C VAL A 258 8.70 -12.54 15.89
N THR A 259 8.65 -13.47 14.93
CA THR A 259 9.81 -14.09 14.29
C THR A 259 9.94 -13.54 12.89
N SER A 260 11.00 -12.74 12.63
CA SER A 260 11.33 -12.18 11.32
C SER A 260 12.36 -13.05 10.63
N LEU A 261 12.02 -13.61 9.47
CA LEU A 261 12.87 -14.52 8.70
C LEU A 261 13.18 -13.92 7.34
N ASP A 262 14.47 -13.74 7.00
CA ASP A 262 14.92 -13.23 5.71
C ASP A 262 16.26 -13.84 5.27
N LEU A 263 16.53 -13.88 3.96
CA LEU A 263 17.81 -14.27 3.36
C LEU A 263 18.90 -13.20 3.46
N SER A 264 18.58 -12.00 3.95
CA SER A 264 19.51 -10.88 4.07
C SER A 264 19.71 -10.48 5.52
N ARG A 265 20.90 -10.75 6.06
CA ARG A 265 21.28 -10.26 7.39
C ARG A 265 21.21 -8.73 7.46
N LYS A 266 21.64 -8.03 6.41
CA LYS A 266 21.60 -6.57 6.28
C LYS A 266 20.17 -6.03 6.47
N TYR A 267 19.18 -6.65 5.86
CA TYR A 267 17.79 -6.25 6.00
C TYR A 267 17.22 -6.55 7.39
N LEU A 268 17.59 -7.66 8.00
CA LEU A 268 17.21 -7.95 9.38
C LEU A 268 17.82 -6.96 10.38
N ASP A 269 19.09 -6.55 10.19
CA ASP A 269 19.71 -5.52 11.03
C ASP A 269 19.07 -4.14 10.80
N TRP A 270 18.63 -3.84 9.58
CA TRP A 270 17.78 -2.67 9.31
C TRP A 270 16.44 -2.78 10.04
N GLY A 271 15.81 -3.95 10.00
CA GLY A 271 14.59 -4.24 10.74
C GLY A 271 14.72 -3.99 12.24
N LYS A 272 15.82 -4.41 12.87
CA LYS A 272 16.08 -4.11 14.29
C LYS A 272 16.14 -2.61 14.58
N ARG A 273 16.71 -1.78 13.66
CA ARG A 273 16.68 -0.32 13.80
C ARG A 273 15.25 0.22 13.71
N ASN A 274 14.42 -0.33 12.81
CA ASN A 274 12.99 0.03 12.74
C ASN A 274 12.23 -0.31 14.03
N PHE A 275 12.58 -1.41 14.72
CA PHE A 275 12.04 -1.71 16.05
C PHE A 275 12.42 -0.62 17.05
N VAL A 276 13.71 -0.27 17.13
CA VAL A 276 14.22 0.77 18.04
C VAL A 276 13.56 2.12 17.77
N LEU A 277 13.41 2.53 16.51
CA LEU A 277 12.73 3.78 16.13
C LEU A 277 11.29 3.86 16.67
N ASN A 278 10.65 2.71 16.85
CA ASN A 278 9.28 2.62 17.38
C ASN A 278 9.22 2.24 18.86
N GLN A 279 10.34 2.35 19.59
CA GLN A 279 10.41 2.03 21.03
C GLN A 279 10.04 0.58 21.33
N LEU A 280 10.40 -0.34 20.45
CA LEU A 280 10.26 -1.78 20.61
C LEU A 280 11.64 -2.38 20.91
N ASP A 281 11.71 -3.29 21.85
CA ASP A 281 12.95 -4.02 22.17
C ASP A 281 13.18 -5.15 21.17
N PRO A 282 14.21 -5.08 20.28
CA PRO A 282 14.49 -6.16 19.35
C PRO A 282 14.84 -7.49 20.06
N ALA A 283 15.35 -7.46 21.30
CA ALA A 283 15.70 -8.67 22.03
C ALA A 283 14.48 -9.49 22.49
N ALA A 284 13.30 -8.88 22.54
CA ALA A 284 12.05 -9.58 22.84
C ALA A 284 11.50 -10.39 21.64
N HIS A 285 12.15 -10.31 20.48
CA HIS A 285 11.70 -10.89 19.21
C HIS A 285 12.80 -11.71 18.53
N ASP A 286 12.44 -12.56 17.58
CA ASP A 286 13.40 -13.40 16.87
C ASP A 286 13.73 -12.81 15.48
N PHE A 287 15.01 -12.68 15.15
CA PHE A 287 15.50 -12.29 13.82
C PHE A 287 16.37 -13.41 13.25
N ILE A 288 15.86 -14.08 12.23
CA ILE A 288 16.45 -15.32 11.71
C ILE A 288 16.95 -15.10 10.29
N TYR A 289 18.26 -15.20 10.10
CA TYR A 289 18.89 -15.24 8.79
C TYR A 289 18.82 -16.65 8.23
N GLY A 290 18.20 -16.83 7.05
CA GLY A 290 18.17 -18.13 6.39
C GLY A 290 17.07 -18.30 5.35
N ASP A 291 17.08 -19.48 4.72
CA ASP A 291 16.11 -19.87 3.69
C ASP A 291 14.74 -20.20 4.32
N ALA A 292 13.67 -19.67 3.73
CA ALA A 292 12.32 -19.83 4.24
C ALA A 292 11.89 -21.31 4.30
N PHE A 293 12.12 -22.11 3.26
CA PHE A 293 11.74 -23.53 3.25
C PHE A 293 12.50 -24.34 4.30
N GLU A 294 13.78 -24.04 4.45
CA GLU A 294 14.60 -24.68 5.46
C GLU A 294 14.09 -24.39 6.87
N TRP A 295 13.78 -23.12 7.18
CA TRP A 295 13.32 -22.73 8.49
C TRP A 295 11.89 -23.19 8.80
N LEU A 296 10.96 -23.16 7.82
CA LEU A 296 9.63 -23.74 8.00
C LEU A 296 9.71 -25.22 8.38
N ARG A 297 10.58 -25.99 7.70
CA ARG A 297 10.83 -27.39 8.05
C ARG A 297 11.46 -27.56 9.46
N ARG A 298 12.39 -26.66 9.86
CA ARG A 298 13.00 -26.67 11.19
C ARG A 298 11.96 -26.36 12.26
N PHE A 299 11.07 -25.40 12.04
CA PHE A 299 9.97 -25.10 12.96
C PHE A 299 9.04 -26.29 13.13
N ALA A 300 8.65 -26.96 12.05
CA ALA A 300 7.84 -28.16 12.11
C ALA A 300 8.50 -29.27 12.94
N LYS A 301 9.81 -29.52 12.73
CA LYS A 301 10.56 -30.51 13.52
C LYS A 301 10.64 -30.18 15.01
N LYS A 302 10.63 -28.88 15.35
CA LYS A 302 10.67 -28.39 16.74
C LYS A 302 9.28 -28.23 17.36
N GLY A 303 8.20 -28.56 16.64
CA GLY A 303 6.82 -28.36 17.09
C GLY A 303 6.45 -26.89 17.35
N ARG A 304 7.15 -25.94 16.69
CA ARG A 304 6.84 -24.51 16.83
C ARG A 304 5.68 -24.14 15.92
N HIS A 305 4.66 -23.52 16.50
CA HIS A 305 3.46 -23.06 15.77
C HIS A 305 3.24 -21.57 15.97
N PHE A 306 2.44 -20.97 15.08
CA PHE A 306 2.17 -19.55 15.02
C PHE A 306 0.67 -19.26 14.92
N ASP A 307 0.25 -18.12 15.47
CA ASP A 307 -1.13 -17.64 15.37
C ASP A 307 -1.36 -16.89 14.06
N LEU A 308 -0.29 -16.31 13.49
CA LEU A 308 -0.29 -15.62 12.21
C LEU A 308 1.01 -15.92 11.45
N ILE A 309 0.89 -16.24 10.17
CA ILE A 309 2.04 -16.37 9.26
C ILE A 309 1.83 -15.42 8.08
N MET A 310 2.84 -14.55 7.86
CA MET A 310 2.91 -13.64 6.72
C MET A 310 3.83 -14.24 5.64
N LEU A 311 3.33 -14.34 4.42
CA LEU A 311 4.08 -14.77 3.23
C LEU A 311 4.04 -13.65 2.19
N ASP A 312 5.15 -12.93 2.05
CA ASP A 312 5.34 -11.89 1.03
C ASP A 312 6.62 -12.14 0.21
N PRO A 313 6.72 -13.28 -0.49
CA PRO A 313 7.91 -13.65 -1.22
C PRO A 313 8.11 -12.78 -2.46
N PRO A 314 9.37 -12.57 -2.90
CA PRO A 314 9.63 -11.96 -4.20
C PRO A 314 9.09 -12.84 -5.32
N THR A 315 8.80 -12.24 -6.49
CA THR A 315 8.38 -13.00 -7.69
C THR A 315 9.39 -14.04 -8.13
N PHE A 316 10.68 -13.73 -7.91
CA PHE A 316 11.80 -14.60 -8.26
C PHE A 316 12.96 -14.42 -7.26
N SER A 317 13.53 -15.55 -6.80
CA SER A 317 14.75 -15.53 -6.01
C SER A 317 15.60 -16.80 -6.27
N GLN A 318 16.84 -16.79 -5.81
CA GLN A 318 17.72 -17.96 -5.80
C GLN A 318 18.35 -18.10 -4.43
N SER A 319 18.27 -19.30 -3.88
CA SER A 319 18.94 -19.71 -2.66
C SER A 319 19.92 -20.82 -2.96
N LYS A 320 21.06 -20.83 -2.27
CA LYS A 320 22.02 -21.95 -2.35
C LYS A 320 21.44 -23.25 -1.77
N VAL A 321 20.44 -23.14 -0.90
CA VAL A 321 19.83 -24.25 -0.16
C VAL A 321 18.61 -24.82 -0.90
N SER A 322 17.65 -23.98 -1.28
CA SER A 322 16.39 -24.42 -1.91
C SER A 322 16.33 -24.21 -3.42
N GLY A 323 17.41 -23.71 -4.04
CA GLY A 323 17.50 -23.51 -5.48
C GLY A 323 16.75 -22.28 -5.98
N THR A 324 16.13 -22.40 -7.16
CA THR A 324 15.40 -21.31 -7.80
C THR A 324 13.95 -21.31 -7.34
N TRP A 325 13.51 -20.16 -6.81
CA TRP A 325 12.13 -19.86 -6.48
C TRP A 325 11.46 -19.07 -7.62
N ARG A 326 10.26 -19.48 -8.00
CA ARG A 326 9.35 -18.73 -8.88
C ARG A 326 7.96 -18.74 -8.27
N ALA A 327 7.40 -17.55 -7.98
CA ALA A 327 6.15 -17.42 -7.24
C ALA A 327 5.03 -18.30 -7.82
N GLN A 328 4.70 -18.19 -9.10
CA GLN A 328 3.62 -18.95 -9.73
C GLN A 328 3.79 -20.49 -9.66
N LYS A 329 5.03 -21.00 -9.58
CA LYS A 329 5.29 -22.45 -9.53
C LYS A 329 5.34 -23.00 -8.12
N ASP A 330 5.95 -22.24 -7.22
CA ASP A 330 6.37 -22.74 -5.91
C ASP A 330 5.48 -22.29 -4.76
N TYR A 331 4.55 -21.34 -5.02
CA TYR A 331 3.75 -20.72 -3.94
C TYR A 331 2.86 -21.74 -3.20
N THR A 332 2.26 -22.70 -3.90
CA THR A 332 1.46 -23.76 -3.27
C THR A 332 2.28 -24.54 -2.26
N ARG A 333 3.53 -24.89 -2.59
CA ARG A 333 4.44 -25.60 -1.68
C ARG A 333 4.79 -24.76 -0.45
N LEU A 334 5.02 -23.44 -0.66
CA LEU A 334 5.29 -22.49 0.42
C LEU A 334 4.08 -22.36 1.36
N ALA A 335 2.88 -22.17 0.79
CA ALA A 335 1.64 -22.06 1.54
C ALA A 335 1.35 -23.32 2.37
N LEU A 336 1.52 -24.51 1.79
CA LEU A 336 1.35 -25.79 2.52
C LEU A 336 2.33 -25.93 3.69
N ALA A 337 3.60 -25.56 3.49
CA ALA A 337 4.61 -25.59 4.55
C ALA A 337 4.29 -24.60 5.68
N ALA A 338 3.73 -23.44 5.37
CA ALA A 338 3.28 -22.45 6.35
C ALA A 338 2.00 -22.91 7.10
N LEU A 339 1.01 -23.45 6.37
CA LEU A 339 -0.26 -23.94 6.94
C LEU A 339 -0.04 -25.05 7.98
N ALA A 340 0.98 -25.89 7.79
CA ALA A 340 1.35 -26.92 8.75
C ALA A 340 1.84 -26.36 10.09
N LEU A 341 2.25 -25.08 10.13
CA LEU A 341 2.74 -24.40 11.33
C LEU A 341 1.70 -23.49 11.99
N LEU A 342 0.50 -23.38 11.44
CA LEU A 342 -0.54 -22.55 12.04
C LEU A 342 -1.22 -23.27 13.20
N ASN A 343 -1.43 -22.55 14.30
CA ASN A 343 -2.34 -22.96 15.37
C ASN A 343 -3.77 -23.17 14.85
N PRO A 344 -4.64 -23.96 15.51
CA PRO A 344 -6.08 -23.94 15.24
C PRO A 344 -6.63 -22.51 15.34
N GLY A 345 -7.44 -22.08 14.35
CA GLY A 345 -7.90 -20.68 14.25
C GLY A 345 -6.84 -19.67 13.81
N GLY A 346 -5.65 -20.14 13.44
CA GLY A 346 -4.56 -19.31 12.97
C GLY A 346 -4.83 -18.69 11.59
N ILE A 347 -4.09 -17.64 11.27
CA ILE A 347 -4.29 -16.82 10.09
C ILE A 347 -3.09 -16.94 9.16
N LEU A 348 -3.36 -17.15 7.88
CA LEU A 348 -2.39 -17.00 6.80
C LEU A 348 -2.64 -15.66 6.09
N PHE A 349 -1.60 -14.83 5.99
CA PHE A 349 -1.50 -13.77 4.99
C PHE A 349 -0.63 -14.26 3.84
N ALA A 350 -1.13 -14.12 2.63
CA ALA A 350 -0.39 -14.46 1.41
C ALA A 350 -0.40 -13.27 0.46
N SER A 351 0.77 -12.92 -0.09
CA SER A 351 0.96 -11.80 -1.00
C SER A 351 1.77 -12.19 -2.22
N SER A 352 1.48 -11.56 -3.36
CA SER A 352 2.30 -11.66 -4.58
C SER A 352 2.17 -10.38 -5.40
N ASN A 353 3.31 -9.88 -5.89
CA ASN A 353 3.39 -8.74 -6.81
C ASN A 353 3.70 -9.17 -8.27
N ALA A 354 3.50 -10.44 -8.62
CA ALA A 354 3.66 -10.95 -9.97
C ALA A 354 2.55 -10.39 -10.87
N ALA A 355 2.87 -9.40 -11.72
CA ALA A 355 1.89 -8.67 -12.54
C ALA A 355 1.13 -9.56 -13.53
N ASP A 356 1.75 -10.63 -14.00
CA ASP A 356 1.21 -11.61 -14.94
C ASP A 356 0.34 -12.71 -14.27
N TRP A 357 0.10 -12.60 -12.96
CA TRP A 357 -0.73 -13.56 -12.21
C TRP A 357 -2.06 -12.92 -11.82
N PRO A 358 -3.21 -13.32 -12.43
CA PRO A 358 -4.52 -12.76 -12.13
C PRO A 358 -4.92 -12.95 -10.65
N PRO A 359 -5.59 -11.95 -10.03
CA PRO A 359 -6.03 -12.02 -8.63
C PRO A 359 -6.87 -13.25 -8.30
N GLU A 360 -7.79 -13.63 -9.19
CA GLU A 360 -8.69 -14.77 -9.03
C GLU A 360 -7.92 -16.08 -8.99
N GLN A 361 -6.92 -16.24 -9.86
CA GLN A 361 -6.08 -17.45 -9.91
C GLN A 361 -5.21 -17.54 -8.65
N PHE A 362 -4.66 -16.41 -8.17
CA PHE A 362 -3.91 -16.38 -6.91
C PHE A 362 -4.79 -16.79 -5.74
N MET A 363 -5.99 -16.23 -5.64
CA MET A 363 -6.97 -16.57 -4.60
C MET A 363 -7.34 -18.05 -4.62
N GLN A 364 -7.67 -18.59 -5.80
CA GLN A 364 -8.01 -20.00 -5.97
C GLN A 364 -6.85 -20.92 -5.55
N MET A 365 -5.62 -20.56 -5.89
CA MET A 365 -4.44 -21.33 -5.50
C MET A 365 -4.28 -21.38 -3.98
N ILE A 366 -4.47 -20.25 -3.27
CA ILE A 366 -4.41 -20.23 -1.79
C ILE A 366 -5.53 -21.07 -1.18
N GLN A 367 -6.77 -20.94 -1.68
CA GLN A 367 -7.90 -21.75 -1.20
C GLN A 367 -7.66 -23.26 -1.41
N GLN A 368 -7.09 -23.64 -2.55
CA GLN A 368 -6.71 -25.03 -2.83
C GLN A 368 -5.59 -25.52 -1.90
N ALA A 369 -4.61 -24.66 -1.58
CA ALA A 369 -3.57 -25.02 -0.62
C ALA A 369 -4.15 -25.26 0.79
N VAL A 370 -5.10 -24.41 1.23
CA VAL A 370 -5.81 -24.60 2.50
C VAL A 370 -6.58 -25.93 2.50
N ALA A 371 -7.36 -26.23 1.46
CA ALA A 371 -8.09 -27.49 1.35
C ALA A 371 -7.15 -28.72 1.36
N LYS A 372 -6.04 -28.67 0.60
CA LYS A 372 -5.03 -29.73 0.57
C LYS A 372 -4.33 -29.93 1.92
N SER A 373 -4.24 -28.92 2.77
CA SER A 373 -3.67 -29.03 4.11
C SER A 373 -4.59 -29.70 5.11
N GLY A 374 -5.83 -30.07 4.72
CA GLY A 374 -6.87 -30.60 5.60
C GLY A 374 -7.59 -29.55 6.43
N ARG A 375 -7.27 -28.26 6.24
CA ARG A 375 -7.88 -27.14 6.96
C ARG A 375 -9.08 -26.56 6.21
N LYS A 376 -9.96 -25.90 6.96
CA LYS A 376 -11.12 -25.17 6.41
C LYS A 376 -10.90 -23.66 6.58
N ALA A 377 -11.05 -22.91 5.52
CA ALA A 377 -11.10 -21.45 5.58
C ALA A 377 -12.43 -20.98 6.17
N VAL A 378 -12.40 -20.16 7.22
CA VAL A 378 -13.61 -19.62 7.88
C VAL A 378 -13.79 -18.12 7.67
N ASN A 379 -12.72 -17.37 7.50
CA ASN A 379 -12.76 -15.99 7.03
C ASN A 379 -11.77 -15.85 5.88
N VAL A 380 -12.18 -15.19 4.82
CA VAL A 380 -11.34 -14.88 3.66
C VAL A 380 -11.56 -13.42 3.28
N HIS A 381 -10.48 -12.65 3.20
CA HIS A 381 -10.56 -11.26 2.80
C HIS A 381 -9.42 -10.91 1.84
N TYR A 382 -9.79 -10.48 0.64
CA TYR A 382 -8.86 -9.97 -0.36
C TYR A 382 -8.64 -8.48 -0.14
N VAL A 383 -7.37 -8.04 -0.14
CA VAL A 383 -7.01 -6.64 -0.01
C VAL A 383 -6.25 -6.22 -1.27
N PRO A 384 -6.78 -5.28 -2.06
CA PRO A 384 -6.04 -4.70 -3.18
C PRO A 384 -4.94 -3.77 -2.69
N GLN A 385 -4.14 -3.27 -3.62
CA GLN A 385 -3.20 -2.18 -3.35
C GLN A 385 -3.92 -0.92 -2.82
N PRO A 386 -3.23 -0.07 -2.02
CA PRO A 386 -3.84 1.14 -1.45
C PRO A 386 -4.32 2.13 -2.53
N PRO A 387 -5.24 3.07 -2.19
CA PRO A 387 -5.83 4.01 -3.15
C PRO A 387 -4.85 4.91 -3.90
N ASP A 388 -3.68 5.19 -3.34
CA ASP A 388 -2.60 5.94 -3.99
C ASP A 388 -1.84 5.10 -5.04
N PHE A 389 -2.16 3.79 -5.14
CA PHE A 389 -1.77 2.89 -6.21
C PHE A 389 -3.00 2.49 -7.03
N PRO A 390 -3.63 3.42 -7.78
CA PRO A 390 -4.92 3.18 -8.40
C PRO A 390 -4.87 2.08 -9.46
N ILE A 391 -5.96 1.32 -9.53
CA ILE A 391 -6.15 0.25 -10.50
C ILE A 391 -7.01 0.78 -11.64
N SER A 392 -6.54 0.64 -12.87
CA SER A 392 -7.24 1.00 -14.10
C SER A 392 -6.96 0.00 -15.22
N ARG A 393 -7.61 0.17 -16.38
CA ARG A 393 -7.29 -0.67 -17.55
C ARG A 393 -5.84 -0.52 -18.00
N ALA A 394 -5.28 0.69 -17.89
CA ALA A 394 -3.91 0.99 -18.30
C ALA A 394 -2.88 0.65 -17.23
N GLU A 395 -3.29 0.58 -15.97
CA GLU A 395 -2.47 0.18 -14.80
C GLU A 395 -3.26 -0.89 -14.02
N PRO A 396 -3.23 -2.15 -14.46
CA PRO A 396 -3.94 -3.23 -13.79
C PRO A 396 -3.33 -3.55 -12.42
N SER A 397 -4.11 -4.24 -11.57
CA SER A 397 -3.63 -4.67 -10.26
C SER A 397 -2.42 -5.60 -10.41
N TYR A 398 -1.30 -5.22 -9.79
CA TYR A 398 -0.10 -6.04 -9.73
C TYR A 398 0.10 -6.69 -8.34
N LEU A 399 -0.44 -6.08 -7.28
CA LEU A 399 -0.38 -6.62 -5.93
C LEU A 399 -1.64 -7.42 -5.60
N LYS A 400 -1.49 -8.67 -5.23
CA LYS A 400 -2.54 -9.55 -4.73
C LYS A 400 -2.23 -9.89 -3.29
N THR A 401 -3.16 -9.61 -2.38
CA THR A 401 -3.02 -9.98 -0.98
C THR A 401 -4.31 -10.59 -0.44
N VAL A 402 -4.17 -11.66 0.33
CA VAL A 402 -5.29 -12.34 0.95
C VAL A 402 -4.99 -12.65 2.41
N TRP A 403 -5.96 -12.37 3.25
CA TRP A 403 -6.01 -12.76 4.65
C TRP A 403 -6.97 -13.92 4.81
N MET A 404 -6.55 -14.99 5.44
CA MET A 404 -7.37 -16.20 5.56
C MET A 404 -7.22 -16.82 6.95
N ARG A 405 -8.30 -16.85 7.72
CA ARG A 405 -8.36 -17.61 8.97
C ARG A 405 -8.71 -19.04 8.66
N THR A 406 -8.00 -19.99 9.29
CA THR A 406 -8.21 -21.42 9.03
C THR A 406 -8.48 -22.15 10.34
N MET A 407 -9.43 -23.12 10.28
CA MET A 407 -9.67 -24.09 11.33
C MET A 407 -9.05 -25.45 10.94
N ALA A 408 -8.71 -26.26 11.93
CA ALA A 408 -8.21 -27.62 11.74
C ALA A 408 -9.27 -28.53 11.12
#